data_f74acd4c716b057f56c328de18d7b9a7
#
_entry.id   f74acd4c716b057f56c328de18d7b9a7
#
_cell.length_a   1.000
_cell.length_b   1.000
_cell.length_c   1.000
_cell.angle_alpha   90.00
_cell.angle_beta   90.00
_cell.angle_gamma   90.00
#
_symmetry.space_group_name_H-M   'P 1'
#
loop_
_entity.id
_entity.type
_entity.pdbx_description
1 polymer ?
#
loop_
_entity_poly.entity_id
_entity_poly.type
_entity_poly.pdbx_seq_one_letter_code
_entity_poly.pdbx_strand_id
1 'polypeptide(L)'
;MEIQLSDHFTYKKLIKFVLPSIVMMIFTSIYGVVDGLFVSNFAGKTAFAAINLIMPILMGLSALGFMIGTGGSAIVATTLGEGKKEKANEYFSMLVYVTIIGGIAVSILGMILIRPVAVMLGAAGELLSDCVLYGRITFISFPAFMLQNVFQSFFVAAQKPKLGLKVIIVAGVTNMVLDYLFVGRLGFGIAGAAVATVCGEFIGGLFPIFYFARKNSSLLKLGRPSFDRRILLKTCSNGASEFMTNLSSSVVNSLYNLQLMKVAGENGVAAYGSIMYANFIFIAIFIGYSIGSAPIVSYHYGAGNHSELKNMFKKSLRLIGLWGIGLFMFSQVITTPLAKLFVGYDAELFELTRHGFRIYFISFLVNGFNIYGSAFFTALNNGMISAAISFLRTLLFQMAAVLILPVFFGVNGIWSAVTVAELCTLFMTAAFFIRQRKKYHYMSVTSIRYS
;
A
#
# COMPACT_ATOMS: atom_id res chain seq x y z
N MET A 1 -18.57 -2.05 -23.82
CA MET A 1 -19.32 -2.02 -22.55
C MET A 1 -18.35 -1.82 -21.41
N GLU A 2 -18.67 -0.94 -20.45
CA GLU A 2 -17.94 -0.82 -19.19
C GLU A 2 -18.21 -2.08 -18.35
N ILE A 3 -17.17 -2.63 -17.73
CA ILE A 3 -17.28 -3.80 -16.84
C ILE A 3 -17.93 -3.34 -15.54
N GLN A 4 -19.00 -4.00 -15.12
CA GLN A 4 -19.73 -3.69 -13.89
C GLN A 4 -19.33 -4.63 -12.75
N LEU A 5 -19.47 -4.19 -11.48
CA LEU A 5 -19.22 -5.04 -10.32
C LEU A 5 -20.16 -6.25 -10.25
N SER A 6 -21.37 -6.12 -10.82
CA SER A 6 -22.38 -7.18 -10.89
C SER A 6 -22.11 -8.25 -11.94
N ASP A 7 -21.14 -8.03 -12.83
CA ASP A 7 -20.87 -8.97 -13.92
C ASP A 7 -20.33 -10.31 -13.42
N HIS A 8 -20.52 -11.34 -14.25
CA HIS A 8 -19.73 -12.57 -14.10
C HIS A 8 -18.30 -12.33 -14.59
N PHE A 9 -17.32 -12.59 -13.74
CA PHE A 9 -15.91 -12.34 -14.06
C PHE A 9 -15.21 -13.57 -14.64
N THR A 10 -14.98 -13.54 -15.96
CA THR A 10 -13.99 -14.41 -16.61
C THR A 10 -12.58 -13.91 -16.30
N TYR A 11 -11.54 -14.72 -16.53
CA TYR A 11 -10.14 -14.28 -16.35
C TYR A 11 -9.85 -13.00 -17.14
N LYS A 12 -10.29 -12.91 -18.39
CA LYS A 12 -10.11 -11.74 -19.26
C LYS A 12 -10.78 -10.49 -18.69
N LYS A 13 -12.02 -10.59 -18.21
CA LYS A 13 -12.73 -9.46 -17.58
C LYS A 13 -12.06 -9.04 -16.28
N LEU A 14 -11.68 -10.01 -15.44
CA LEU A 14 -11.04 -9.76 -14.17
C LEU A 14 -9.71 -9.01 -14.37
N ILE A 15 -8.83 -9.52 -15.21
CA ILE A 15 -7.53 -8.86 -15.50
C ILE A 15 -7.78 -7.45 -16.07
N LYS A 16 -8.70 -7.30 -17.04
CA LYS A 16 -9.01 -5.99 -17.63
C LYS A 16 -9.54 -4.98 -16.61
N PHE A 17 -10.27 -5.43 -15.60
CA PHE A 17 -10.83 -4.58 -14.55
C PHE A 17 -9.77 -4.18 -13.52
N VAL A 18 -8.90 -5.12 -13.08
CA VAL A 18 -7.91 -4.87 -12.04
C VAL A 18 -6.61 -4.25 -12.57
N LEU A 19 -6.31 -4.41 -13.86
CA LEU A 19 -5.08 -3.90 -14.48
C LEU A 19 -4.82 -2.42 -14.22
N PRO A 20 -5.80 -1.51 -14.31
CA PRO A 20 -5.57 -0.10 -13.97
C PRO A 20 -5.10 0.10 -12.53
N SER A 21 -5.61 -0.68 -11.57
CA SER A 21 -5.18 -0.61 -10.17
C SER A 21 -3.76 -1.14 -9.98
N ILE A 22 -3.39 -2.20 -10.70
CA ILE A 22 -2.02 -2.74 -10.70
C ILE A 22 -1.04 -1.70 -11.25
N VAL A 23 -1.34 -1.13 -12.42
CA VAL A 23 -0.51 -0.10 -13.05
C VAL A 23 -0.42 1.15 -12.17
N MET A 24 -1.52 1.54 -11.52
CA MET A 24 -1.55 2.64 -10.57
C MET A 24 -0.56 2.42 -9.41
N MET A 25 -0.55 1.24 -8.80
CA MET A 25 0.35 0.93 -7.69
C MET A 25 1.82 0.85 -8.13
N ILE A 26 2.09 0.25 -9.30
CA ILE A 26 3.45 0.24 -9.88
C ILE A 26 3.93 1.66 -10.14
N PHE A 27 3.09 2.49 -10.77
CA PHE A 27 3.43 3.89 -11.06
C PHE A 27 3.70 4.68 -9.77
N THR A 28 2.87 4.50 -8.74
CA THR A 28 3.06 5.11 -7.41
C THR A 28 4.42 4.72 -6.81
N SER A 29 4.82 3.45 -6.92
CA SER A 29 6.11 2.99 -6.43
C SER A 29 7.28 3.61 -7.21
N ILE A 30 7.15 3.73 -8.54
CA ILE A 30 8.20 4.29 -9.40
C ILE A 30 8.37 5.78 -9.15
N TYR A 31 7.28 6.57 -9.11
CA TYR A 31 7.43 8.00 -8.93
C TYR A 31 8.00 8.36 -7.55
N GLY A 32 7.69 7.59 -6.51
CA GLY A 32 8.29 7.77 -5.19
C GLY A 32 9.81 7.55 -5.19
N VAL A 33 10.32 6.59 -5.99
CA VAL A 33 11.75 6.39 -6.20
C VAL A 33 12.37 7.57 -6.95
N VAL A 34 11.69 8.07 -7.99
CA VAL A 34 12.15 9.21 -8.81
C VAL A 34 12.24 10.47 -7.96
N ASP A 35 11.23 10.77 -7.15
CA ASP A 35 11.23 11.91 -6.21
C ASP A 35 12.45 11.86 -5.29
N GLY A 36 12.71 10.71 -4.65
CA GLY A 36 13.91 10.51 -3.81
C GLY A 36 15.22 10.73 -4.56
N LEU A 37 15.30 10.32 -5.84
CA LEU A 37 16.49 10.53 -6.67
C LEU A 37 16.70 12.04 -6.99
N PHE A 38 15.63 12.79 -7.27
CA PHE A 38 15.75 14.23 -7.50
C PHE A 38 16.28 14.95 -6.25
N VAL A 39 15.72 14.65 -5.09
CA VAL A 39 16.15 15.27 -3.85
C VAL A 39 17.61 14.93 -3.53
N SER A 40 17.99 13.66 -3.64
CA SER A 40 19.35 13.23 -3.30
C SER A 40 20.42 13.86 -4.21
N ASN A 41 20.10 14.03 -5.49
CA ASN A 41 21.07 14.54 -6.47
C ASN A 41 21.13 16.08 -6.56
N PHE A 42 20.02 16.78 -6.30
CA PHE A 42 19.93 18.21 -6.52
C PHE A 42 19.69 19.05 -5.27
N ALA A 43 19.06 18.52 -4.21
CA ALA A 43 18.83 19.24 -2.96
C ALA A 43 19.95 19.05 -1.92
N GLY A 44 20.79 18.03 -2.09
CA GLY A 44 21.93 17.74 -1.23
C GLY A 44 21.65 16.71 -0.13
N LYS A 45 22.73 16.31 0.55
CA LYS A 45 22.72 15.22 1.54
C LYS A 45 21.83 15.53 2.75
N THR A 46 21.90 16.76 3.27
CA THR A 46 21.11 17.17 4.46
C THR A 46 19.63 17.17 4.16
N ALA A 47 19.22 17.71 3.02
CA ALA A 47 17.82 17.69 2.56
C ALA A 47 17.28 16.26 2.37
N PHE A 48 18.08 15.39 1.75
CA PHE A 48 17.70 13.97 1.58
C PHE A 48 17.59 13.25 2.92
N ALA A 49 18.51 13.52 3.85
CA ALA A 49 18.45 12.96 5.22
C ALA A 49 17.20 13.47 5.97
N ALA A 50 16.85 14.74 5.83
CA ALA A 50 15.66 15.32 6.45
C ALA A 50 14.37 14.65 5.97
N ILE A 51 14.23 14.44 4.65
CA ILE A 51 13.08 13.74 4.08
C ILE A 51 13.00 12.31 4.61
N ASN A 52 14.11 11.56 4.58
CA ASN A 52 14.13 10.18 5.07
C ASN A 52 13.79 10.07 6.56
N LEU A 53 14.11 11.08 7.37
CA LEU A 53 13.78 11.12 8.78
C LEU A 53 12.28 11.38 9.04
N ILE A 54 11.64 12.22 8.21
CA ILE A 54 10.24 12.63 8.40
C ILE A 54 9.25 11.72 7.65
N MET A 55 9.66 11.13 6.52
CA MET A 55 8.78 10.27 5.69
C MET A 55 8.09 9.14 6.46
N PRO A 56 8.75 8.38 7.36
CA PRO A 56 8.06 7.33 8.11
C PRO A 56 6.87 7.85 8.92
N ILE A 57 6.97 9.07 9.45
CA ILE A 57 5.88 9.71 10.21
C ILE A 57 4.73 10.08 9.27
N LEU A 58 5.04 10.73 8.15
CA LEU A 58 4.03 11.12 7.16
C LEU A 58 3.31 9.89 6.60
N MET A 59 4.05 8.83 6.27
CA MET A 59 3.50 7.57 5.79
C MET A 59 2.66 6.86 6.86
N GLY A 60 3.13 6.82 8.11
CA GLY A 60 2.38 6.26 9.24
C GLY A 60 1.04 6.98 9.46
N LEU A 61 1.03 8.31 9.41
CA LEU A 61 -0.18 9.11 9.54
C LEU A 61 -1.11 8.95 8.32
N SER A 62 -0.55 8.88 7.10
CA SER A 62 -1.33 8.68 5.88
C SER A 62 -1.99 7.29 5.80
N ALA A 63 -1.49 6.33 6.56
CA ALA A 63 -2.10 5.00 6.69
C ALA A 63 -3.54 5.06 7.20
N LEU A 64 -3.93 6.13 7.91
CA LEU A 64 -5.34 6.42 8.24
C LEU A 64 -6.20 6.59 6.99
N GLY A 65 -5.66 7.20 5.93
CA GLY A 65 -6.33 7.30 4.63
C GLY A 65 -6.52 5.93 3.98
N PHE A 66 -5.49 5.10 3.96
CA PHE A 66 -5.62 3.72 3.46
C PHE A 66 -6.62 2.90 4.28
N MET A 67 -6.61 3.03 5.60
CA MET A 67 -7.58 2.37 6.50
C MET A 67 -9.03 2.74 6.14
N ILE A 68 -9.32 4.03 5.97
CA ILE A 68 -10.65 4.50 5.57
C ILE A 68 -10.99 4.08 4.15
N GLY A 69 -10.02 4.14 3.23
CA GLY A 69 -10.19 3.79 1.82
C GLY A 69 -10.55 2.32 1.63
N THR A 70 -9.73 1.41 2.14
CA THR A 70 -9.94 -0.04 1.96
C THR A 70 -11.12 -0.55 2.77
N GLY A 71 -11.20 -0.18 4.06
CA GLY A 71 -12.30 -0.59 4.93
C GLY A 71 -13.64 0.00 4.49
N GLY A 72 -13.64 1.27 4.08
CA GLY A 72 -14.83 1.98 3.63
C GLY A 72 -15.32 1.54 2.27
N SER A 73 -14.42 1.34 1.30
CA SER A 73 -14.81 0.87 -0.04
C SER A 73 -15.45 -0.52 0.01
N ALA A 74 -14.98 -1.39 0.92
CA ALA A 74 -15.59 -2.70 1.13
C ALA A 74 -17.02 -2.58 1.68
N ILE A 75 -17.26 -1.72 2.68
CA ILE A 75 -18.61 -1.49 3.23
C ILE A 75 -19.53 -0.88 2.17
N VAL A 76 -19.06 0.13 1.45
CA VAL A 76 -19.83 0.80 0.40
C VAL A 76 -20.17 -0.17 -0.74
N ALA A 77 -19.20 -0.97 -1.21
CA ALA A 77 -19.44 -1.95 -2.26
C ALA A 77 -20.40 -3.07 -1.80
N THR A 78 -20.32 -3.52 -0.55
CA THR A 78 -21.29 -4.46 0.05
C THR A 78 -22.69 -3.86 0.05
N THR A 79 -22.84 -2.60 0.48
CA THR A 79 -24.12 -1.89 0.53
C THR A 79 -24.72 -1.68 -0.89
N LEU A 80 -23.86 -1.45 -1.89
CA LEU A 80 -24.26 -1.44 -3.31
C LEU A 80 -24.76 -2.81 -3.76
N GLY A 81 -24.09 -3.89 -3.35
CA GLY A 81 -24.50 -5.26 -3.63
C GLY A 81 -25.85 -5.62 -3.01
N GLU A 82 -26.17 -5.09 -1.83
CA GLU A 82 -27.49 -5.19 -1.19
C GLU A 82 -28.59 -4.39 -1.92
N GLY A 83 -28.26 -3.67 -2.99
CA GLY A 83 -29.21 -2.82 -3.73
C GLY A 83 -29.50 -1.45 -3.08
N LYS A 84 -28.83 -1.11 -1.97
CA LYS A 84 -29.08 0.11 -1.18
C LYS A 84 -28.20 1.26 -1.66
N LYS A 85 -28.38 1.71 -2.89
CA LYS A 85 -27.51 2.71 -3.53
C LYS A 85 -27.45 4.06 -2.79
N GLU A 86 -28.57 4.53 -2.27
CA GLU A 86 -28.64 5.80 -1.53
C GLU A 86 -27.80 5.75 -0.26
N LYS A 87 -27.96 4.69 0.54
CA LYS A 87 -27.13 4.47 1.74
C LYS A 87 -25.64 4.32 1.42
N ALA A 88 -25.30 3.67 0.32
CA ALA A 88 -23.92 3.56 -0.13
C ALA A 88 -23.31 4.94 -0.42
N ASN A 89 -24.08 5.85 -1.03
CA ASN A 89 -23.66 7.23 -1.29
C ASN A 89 -23.55 8.07 0.01
N GLU A 90 -24.46 7.86 0.97
CA GLU A 90 -24.36 8.49 2.29
C GLU A 90 -23.10 8.05 3.04
N TYR A 91 -22.81 6.75 3.05
CA TYR A 91 -21.60 6.21 3.68
C TYR A 91 -20.33 6.71 2.98
N PHE A 92 -20.30 6.67 1.64
CA PHE A 92 -19.21 7.24 0.86
C PHE A 92 -18.96 8.71 1.21
N SER A 93 -20.03 9.53 1.22
CA SER A 93 -19.95 10.95 1.54
C SER A 93 -19.44 11.16 2.95
N MET A 94 -19.99 10.44 3.95
CA MET A 94 -19.53 10.50 5.32
C MET A 94 -18.02 10.23 5.44
N LEU A 95 -17.53 9.17 4.79
CA LEU A 95 -16.13 8.78 4.86
C LEU A 95 -15.21 9.82 4.22
N VAL A 96 -15.63 10.44 3.11
CA VAL A 96 -14.88 11.53 2.48
C VAL A 96 -14.81 12.74 3.41
N TYR A 97 -15.93 13.17 4.00
CA TYR A 97 -15.94 14.32 4.92
C TYR A 97 -15.15 14.04 6.21
N VAL A 98 -15.27 12.83 6.77
CA VAL A 98 -14.47 12.43 7.94
C VAL A 98 -12.97 12.45 7.60
N THR A 99 -12.60 12.03 6.41
CA THR A 99 -11.19 12.09 5.96
C THR A 99 -10.71 13.54 5.84
N ILE A 100 -11.53 14.45 5.30
CA ILE A 100 -11.19 15.88 5.22
C ILE A 100 -10.98 16.45 6.62
N ILE A 101 -11.94 16.27 7.52
CA ILE A 101 -11.88 16.81 8.88
C ILE A 101 -10.70 16.20 9.65
N GLY A 102 -10.55 14.89 9.60
CA GLY A 102 -9.43 14.17 10.22
C GLY A 102 -8.08 14.61 9.65
N GLY A 103 -7.99 14.75 8.33
CA GLY A 103 -6.80 15.24 7.65
C GLY A 103 -6.43 16.67 8.06
N ILE A 104 -7.40 17.58 8.19
CA ILE A 104 -7.16 18.95 8.69
C ILE A 104 -6.67 18.89 10.15
N ALA A 105 -7.28 18.07 11.00
CA ALA A 105 -6.86 17.94 12.39
C ALA A 105 -5.41 17.41 12.48
N VAL A 106 -5.07 16.37 11.71
CA VAL A 106 -3.70 15.84 11.64
C VAL A 106 -2.73 16.87 11.05
N SER A 107 -3.15 17.64 10.04
CA SER A 107 -2.36 18.74 9.46
C SER A 107 -1.97 19.77 10.52
N ILE A 108 -2.96 20.28 11.26
CA ILE A 108 -2.73 21.29 12.33
C ILE A 108 -1.81 20.73 13.42
N LEU A 109 -2.10 19.52 13.91
CA LEU A 109 -1.27 18.87 14.93
C LEU A 109 0.14 18.61 14.40
N GLY A 110 0.27 18.14 13.16
CA GLY A 110 1.55 17.89 12.53
C GLY A 110 2.40 19.16 12.39
N MET A 111 1.80 20.28 11.96
CA MET A 111 2.50 21.57 11.87
C MET A 111 3.05 22.05 13.22
N ILE A 112 2.32 21.79 14.31
CA ILE A 112 2.73 22.15 15.68
C ILE A 112 3.82 21.20 16.18
N LEU A 113 3.64 19.90 15.98
CA LEU A 113 4.45 18.86 16.58
C LEU A 113 5.69 18.47 15.75
N ILE A 114 5.81 18.91 14.49
CA ILE A 114 6.92 18.52 13.63
C ILE A 114 8.29 18.83 14.21
N ARG A 115 8.44 20.00 14.86
CA ARG A 115 9.72 20.40 15.47
C ARG A 115 10.10 19.53 16.67
N PRO A 116 9.27 19.35 17.73
CA PRO A 116 9.62 18.45 18.84
C PRO A 116 9.83 17.01 18.37
N VAL A 117 9.05 16.54 17.40
CA VAL A 117 9.21 15.19 16.86
C VAL A 117 10.55 15.04 16.12
N ALA A 118 10.95 16.00 15.29
CA ALA A 118 12.25 15.98 14.61
C ALA A 118 13.43 15.99 15.62
N VAL A 119 13.31 16.77 16.69
CA VAL A 119 14.32 16.77 17.78
C VAL A 119 14.37 15.41 18.47
N MET A 120 13.24 14.79 18.78
CA MET A 120 13.18 13.44 19.37
C MET A 120 13.81 12.38 18.47
N LEU A 121 13.76 12.56 17.16
CA LEU A 121 14.42 11.69 16.16
C LEU A 121 15.91 11.99 16.00
N GLY A 122 16.47 12.95 16.75
CA GLY A 122 17.88 13.29 16.73
C GLY A 122 18.27 14.37 15.72
N ALA A 123 17.32 15.07 15.11
CA ALA A 123 17.63 16.19 14.22
C ALA A 123 18.15 17.39 15.00
N ALA A 124 19.25 18.00 14.51
CA ALA A 124 19.85 19.20 15.06
C ALA A 124 20.38 20.11 13.93
N GLY A 125 20.60 21.39 14.23
CA GLY A 125 21.18 22.34 13.29
C GLY A 125 20.40 22.47 11.98
N GLU A 126 21.09 22.40 10.86
CA GLU A 126 20.50 22.50 9.51
C GLU A 126 19.51 21.37 9.23
N LEU A 127 19.84 20.14 9.65
CA LEU A 127 18.92 18.99 9.50
C LEU A 127 17.56 19.23 10.17
N LEU A 128 17.55 19.83 11.37
CA LEU A 128 16.30 20.18 12.06
C LEU A 128 15.52 21.24 11.29
N SER A 129 16.22 22.25 10.76
CA SER A 129 15.59 23.29 9.94
C SER A 129 14.92 22.71 8.71
N ASP A 130 15.60 21.81 8.00
CA ASP A 130 15.09 21.13 6.81
C ASP A 130 13.91 20.19 7.14
N CYS A 131 13.97 19.44 8.22
CA CYS A 131 12.89 18.61 8.72
C CYS A 131 11.62 19.42 8.99
N VAL A 132 11.77 20.56 9.68
CA VAL A 132 10.65 21.44 10.03
C VAL A 132 10.07 22.12 8.79
N LEU A 133 10.92 22.59 7.87
CA LEU A 133 10.50 23.23 6.64
C LEU A 133 9.73 22.27 5.74
N TYR A 134 10.31 21.11 5.45
CA TYR A 134 9.68 20.06 4.64
C TYR A 134 8.36 19.59 5.26
N GLY A 135 8.40 19.25 6.54
CA GLY A 135 7.22 18.76 7.25
C GLY A 135 6.08 19.79 7.30
N ARG A 136 6.37 21.05 7.56
CA ARG A 136 5.32 22.11 7.56
C ARG A 136 4.68 22.29 6.19
N ILE A 137 5.48 22.30 5.11
CA ILE A 137 4.94 22.43 3.76
C ILE A 137 4.09 21.22 3.39
N THR A 138 4.54 20.01 3.67
CA THR A 138 3.79 18.78 3.33
C THR A 138 2.53 18.62 4.20
N PHE A 139 2.53 19.10 5.45
CA PHE A 139 1.30 19.09 6.25
C PHE A 139 0.21 20.00 5.72
N ILE A 140 0.50 21.00 4.87
CA ILE A 140 -0.53 21.83 4.21
C ILE A 140 -1.44 20.97 3.32
N SER A 141 -0.86 20.05 2.57
CA SER A 141 -1.61 19.16 1.67
C SER A 141 -2.03 17.84 2.31
N PHE A 142 -1.74 17.62 3.58
CA PHE A 142 -1.98 16.34 4.24
C PHE A 142 -3.44 15.84 4.13
N PRO A 143 -4.49 16.69 4.22
CA PRO A 143 -5.86 16.27 3.94
C PRO A 143 -6.04 15.73 2.52
N ALA A 144 -5.38 16.35 1.53
CA ALA A 144 -5.41 15.91 0.14
C ALA A 144 -4.64 14.59 -0.04
N PHE A 145 -3.53 14.40 0.65
CA PHE A 145 -2.78 13.15 0.66
C PHE A 145 -3.61 11.98 1.24
N MET A 146 -4.29 12.20 2.38
CA MET A 146 -5.20 11.20 2.91
C MET A 146 -6.34 10.88 1.94
N LEU A 147 -6.93 11.90 1.30
CA LEU A 147 -7.98 11.71 0.31
C LEU A 147 -7.49 10.96 -0.92
N GLN A 148 -6.27 11.22 -1.41
CA GLN A 148 -5.67 10.48 -2.50
C GLN A 148 -5.63 8.98 -2.18
N ASN A 149 -5.22 8.59 -0.97
CA ASN A 149 -5.19 7.20 -0.53
C ASN A 149 -6.61 6.61 -0.42
N VAL A 150 -7.57 7.36 0.08
CA VAL A 150 -8.99 6.96 0.14
C VAL A 150 -9.55 6.71 -1.26
N PHE A 151 -9.32 7.63 -2.19
CA PHE A 151 -9.89 7.54 -3.53
C PHE A 151 -9.27 6.44 -4.39
N GLN A 152 -8.05 5.95 -4.11
CA GLN A 152 -7.50 4.78 -4.79
C GLN A 152 -8.46 3.58 -4.72
N SER A 153 -9.05 3.31 -3.56
CA SER A 153 -10.03 2.24 -3.39
C SER A 153 -11.42 2.62 -3.88
N PHE A 154 -11.86 3.86 -3.66
CA PHE A 154 -13.19 4.28 -4.06
C PHE A 154 -13.38 4.44 -5.57
N PHE A 155 -12.36 4.76 -6.35
CA PHE A 155 -12.46 4.72 -7.81
C PHE A 155 -12.79 3.31 -8.32
N VAL A 156 -12.27 2.28 -7.68
CA VAL A 156 -12.59 0.89 -8.04
C VAL A 156 -14.02 0.54 -7.65
N ALA A 157 -14.44 0.88 -6.42
CA ALA A 157 -15.81 0.69 -5.95
C ALA A 157 -16.84 1.47 -6.80
N ALA A 158 -16.44 2.63 -7.34
CA ALA A 158 -17.24 3.45 -8.25
C ALA A 158 -17.25 2.93 -9.70
N GLN A 159 -16.61 1.80 -10.01
CA GLN A 159 -16.42 1.24 -11.36
C GLN A 159 -15.61 2.14 -12.30
N LYS A 160 -14.73 2.98 -11.76
CA LYS A 160 -13.89 3.92 -12.54
C LYS A 160 -12.38 3.73 -12.28
N PRO A 161 -11.85 2.47 -12.26
CA PRO A 161 -10.43 2.25 -11.96
C PRO A 161 -9.48 2.93 -12.97
N LYS A 162 -9.90 3.06 -14.24
CA LYS A 162 -9.14 3.79 -15.26
C LYS A 162 -9.02 5.29 -14.95
N LEU A 163 -10.07 5.88 -14.36
CA LEU A 163 -10.03 7.28 -13.95
C LEU A 163 -9.08 7.46 -12.76
N GLY A 164 -9.14 6.55 -11.79
CA GLY A 164 -8.18 6.52 -10.68
C GLY A 164 -6.73 6.48 -11.17
N LEU A 165 -6.42 5.57 -12.11
CA LEU A 165 -5.11 5.50 -12.74
C LEU A 165 -4.70 6.84 -13.40
N LYS A 166 -5.59 7.46 -14.17
CA LYS A 166 -5.30 8.75 -14.83
C LYS A 166 -4.99 9.84 -13.81
N VAL A 167 -5.76 9.93 -12.73
CA VAL A 167 -5.55 10.91 -11.66
C VAL A 167 -4.18 10.74 -11.01
N ILE A 168 -3.81 9.51 -10.66
CA ILE A 168 -2.50 9.23 -10.05
C ILE A 168 -1.35 9.49 -11.03
N ILE A 169 -1.50 9.16 -12.31
CA ILE A 169 -0.49 9.49 -13.32
C ILE A 169 -0.31 11.01 -13.42
N VAL A 170 -1.40 11.78 -13.52
CA VAL A 170 -1.32 13.24 -13.61
C VAL A 170 -0.68 13.82 -12.35
N ALA A 171 -1.07 13.34 -11.16
CA ALA A 171 -0.48 13.77 -9.89
C ALA A 171 1.03 13.50 -9.83
N GLY A 172 1.45 12.27 -10.14
CA GLY A 172 2.86 11.88 -10.10
C GLY A 172 3.71 12.55 -11.18
N VAL A 173 3.18 12.69 -12.41
CA VAL A 173 3.88 13.44 -13.47
C VAL A 173 4.02 14.91 -13.09
N THR A 174 3.00 15.53 -12.51
CA THR A 174 3.08 16.91 -12.00
C THR A 174 4.18 17.03 -10.95
N ASN A 175 4.22 16.14 -9.97
CA ASN A 175 5.27 16.11 -8.95
C ASN A 175 6.66 16.02 -9.62
N MET A 176 6.92 15.03 -10.50
CA MET A 176 8.21 14.84 -11.16
C MET A 176 8.63 16.05 -12.01
N VAL A 177 7.70 16.67 -12.73
CA VAL A 177 7.97 17.86 -13.54
C VAL A 177 8.31 19.06 -12.65
N LEU A 178 7.59 19.23 -11.55
CA LEU A 178 7.86 20.31 -10.60
C LEU A 178 9.14 20.08 -9.80
N ASP A 179 9.51 18.84 -9.48
CA ASP A 179 10.80 18.51 -8.89
C ASP A 179 11.95 18.90 -9.83
N TYR A 180 11.85 18.52 -11.10
CA TYR A 180 12.83 18.97 -12.10
C TYR A 180 12.92 20.49 -12.17
N LEU A 181 11.80 21.19 -12.15
CA LEU A 181 11.76 22.66 -12.25
C LEU A 181 12.27 23.30 -10.96
N PHE A 182 11.69 22.97 -9.81
CA PHE A 182 11.96 23.69 -8.55
C PHE A 182 13.28 23.25 -7.91
N VAL A 183 13.59 21.97 -7.93
CA VAL A 183 14.80 21.45 -7.32
C VAL A 183 15.95 21.46 -8.32
N GLY A 184 15.73 20.94 -9.54
CA GLY A 184 16.78 20.76 -10.54
C GLY A 184 17.19 22.07 -11.23
N ARG A 185 16.23 22.94 -11.60
CA ARG A 185 16.52 24.16 -12.39
C ARG A 185 16.58 25.42 -11.54
N LEU A 186 15.63 25.62 -10.63
CA LEU A 186 15.52 26.86 -9.83
C LEU A 186 16.32 26.79 -8.52
N GLY A 187 16.78 25.61 -8.10
CA GLY A 187 17.64 25.46 -6.92
C GLY A 187 16.92 25.75 -5.60
N PHE A 188 15.59 25.56 -5.52
CA PHE A 188 14.82 25.81 -4.29
C PHE A 188 15.05 24.73 -3.21
N GLY A 189 15.92 23.75 -3.47
CA GLY A 189 16.31 22.73 -2.52
C GLY A 189 15.12 21.96 -1.97
N ILE A 190 15.12 21.68 -0.67
CA ILE A 190 14.08 20.91 0.01
C ILE A 190 12.69 21.56 -0.02
N ALA A 191 12.62 22.89 -0.04
CA ALA A 191 11.35 23.60 -0.17
C ALA A 191 10.71 23.35 -1.53
N GLY A 192 11.52 23.31 -2.59
CA GLY A 192 11.07 22.99 -3.95
C GLY A 192 10.47 21.58 -4.03
N ALA A 193 11.14 20.59 -3.46
CA ALA A 193 10.65 19.22 -3.38
C ALA A 193 9.32 19.12 -2.60
N ALA A 194 9.24 19.78 -1.44
CA ALA A 194 8.00 19.80 -0.65
C ALA A 194 6.83 20.40 -1.43
N VAL A 195 7.04 21.53 -2.15
CA VAL A 195 5.99 22.16 -2.94
C VAL A 195 5.58 21.30 -4.13
N ALA A 196 6.51 20.62 -4.79
CA ALA A 196 6.21 19.71 -5.89
C ALA A 196 5.31 18.55 -5.41
N THR A 197 5.65 17.95 -4.25
CA THR A 197 4.84 16.92 -3.60
C THR A 197 3.44 17.43 -3.26
N VAL A 198 3.31 18.59 -2.65
CA VAL A 198 2.05 19.25 -2.32
C VAL A 198 1.15 19.44 -3.53
N CYS A 199 1.71 19.90 -4.66
CA CYS A 199 0.96 20.08 -5.91
C CYS A 199 0.43 18.74 -6.44
N GLY A 200 1.23 17.67 -6.41
CA GLY A 200 0.80 16.34 -6.79
C GLY A 200 -0.34 15.81 -5.90
N GLU A 201 -0.21 15.96 -4.59
CA GLU A 201 -1.21 15.54 -3.62
C GLU A 201 -2.53 16.29 -3.76
N PHE A 202 -2.51 17.60 -4.01
CA PHE A 202 -3.73 18.37 -4.29
C PHE A 202 -4.46 17.86 -5.53
N ILE A 203 -3.74 17.54 -6.60
CA ILE A 203 -4.35 16.94 -7.79
C ILE A 203 -4.97 15.59 -7.44
N GLY A 204 -4.22 14.70 -6.78
CA GLY A 204 -4.67 13.37 -6.41
C GLY A 204 -5.84 13.33 -5.44
N GLY A 205 -5.92 14.29 -4.53
CA GLY A 205 -6.95 14.34 -3.48
C GLY A 205 -8.17 15.21 -3.83
N LEU A 206 -7.97 16.39 -4.45
CA LEU A 206 -9.07 17.33 -4.69
C LEU A 206 -9.82 17.05 -5.99
N PHE A 207 -9.15 16.62 -7.06
CA PHE A 207 -9.83 16.30 -8.32
C PHE A 207 -10.96 15.27 -8.13
N PRO A 208 -10.77 14.16 -7.38
CA PRO A 208 -11.85 13.22 -7.12
C PRO A 208 -13.07 13.85 -6.43
N ILE A 209 -12.86 14.79 -5.50
CA ILE A 209 -13.97 15.48 -4.83
C ILE A 209 -14.83 16.20 -5.86
N PHE A 210 -14.21 16.97 -6.78
CA PHE A 210 -14.93 17.69 -7.84
C PHE A 210 -15.64 16.71 -8.78
N TYR A 211 -15.01 15.58 -9.11
CA TYR A 211 -15.61 14.57 -9.98
C TYR A 211 -16.87 13.96 -9.34
N PHE A 212 -16.80 13.53 -8.07
CA PHE A 212 -17.92 12.90 -7.39
C PHE A 212 -19.01 13.88 -6.93
N ALA A 213 -18.67 15.17 -6.73
CA ALA A 213 -19.65 16.21 -6.38
C ALA A 213 -20.49 16.66 -7.57
N ARG A 214 -19.99 16.51 -8.80
CA ARG A 214 -20.73 16.87 -10.02
C ARG A 214 -21.55 15.68 -10.56
N LYS A 215 -22.46 15.95 -11.50
CA LYS A 215 -23.14 14.89 -12.26
C LYS A 215 -22.10 14.06 -13.00
N ASN A 216 -22.02 12.78 -12.68
CA ASN A 216 -21.04 11.85 -13.22
C ASN A 216 -21.71 10.50 -13.57
N SER A 217 -21.00 9.66 -14.33
CA SER A 217 -21.47 8.35 -14.79
C SER A 217 -21.08 7.19 -13.85
N SER A 218 -20.59 7.49 -12.64
CA SER A 218 -20.20 6.45 -11.69
C SER A 218 -21.34 6.00 -10.79
N LEU A 219 -21.16 4.88 -10.09
CA LEU A 219 -22.11 4.41 -9.09
C LEU A 219 -22.18 5.31 -7.85
N LEU A 220 -21.07 5.97 -7.53
CA LEU A 220 -20.94 6.79 -6.34
C LEU A 220 -21.07 8.28 -6.67
N LYS A 221 -21.74 8.99 -5.79
CA LYS A 221 -21.93 10.44 -5.85
C LYS A 221 -21.71 11.03 -4.48
N LEU A 222 -20.97 12.13 -4.42
CA LEU A 222 -20.79 12.89 -3.20
C LEU A 222 -22.03 13.73 -2.95
N GLY A 223 -22.65 13.55 -1.79
CA GLY A 223 -23.86 14.23 -1.38
C GLY A 223 -23.80 14.67 0.08
N ARG A 224 -24.98 14.85 0.68
CA ARG A 224 -25.08 15.18 2.11
C ARG A 224 -24.69 13.93 2.92
N PRO A 225 -23.74 14.04 3.86
CA PRO A 225 -23.37 12.92 4.71
C PRO A 225 -24.46 12.70 5.78
N SER A 226 -24.73 11.43 6.06
CA SER A 226 -25.43 11.01 7.28
C SER A 226 -24.39 10.40 8.22
N PHE A 227 -24.16 11.04 9.36
CA PHE A 227 -23.13 10.55 10.30
C PHE A 227 -23.63 9.30 11.04
N ASP A 228 -22.99 8.17 10.77
CA ASP A 228 -23.21 6.91 11.46
C ASP A 228 -21.92 6.42 12.12
N ARG A 229 -21.86 6.59 13.46
CA ARG A 229 -20.71 6.18 14.27
C ARG A 229 -20.40 4.67 14.13
N ARG A 230 -21.44 3.84 13.99
CA ARG A 230 -21.25 2.37 13.87
C ARG A 230 -20.55 2.01 12.57
N ILE A 231 -20.96 2.65 11.47
CA ILE A 231 -20.35 2.46 10.17
C ILE A 231 -18.91 2.99 10.18
N LEU A 232 -18.64 4.14 10.78
CA LEU A 232 -17.28 4.67 10.89
C LEU A 232 -16.36 3.71 11.67
N LEU A 233 -16.78 3.24 12.84
CA LEU A 233 -16.02 2.27 13.64
C LEU A 233 -15.82 0.95 12.89
N LYS A 234 -16.85 0.48 12.17
CA LYS A 234 -16.75 -0.72 11.33
C LYS A 234 -15.77 -0.50 10.18
N THR A 235 -15.74 0.68 9.56
CA THR A 235 -14.77 1.05 8.52
C THR A 235 -13.35 1.01 9.07
N CYS A 236 -13.10 1.65 10.20
CA CYS A 236 -11.77 1.65 10.83
C CYS A 236 -11.33 0.24 11.22
N SER A 237 -12.22 -0.55 11.83
CA SER A 237 -11.91 -1.95 12.17
C SER A 237 -11.64 -2.80 10.92
N ASN A 238 -12.41 -2.58 9.85
CA ASN A 238 -12.28 -3.35 8.62
C ASN A 238 -10.99 -3.00 7.84
N GLY A 239 -10.57 -1.74 7.88
CA GLY A 239 -9.33 -1.28 7.25
C GLY A 239 -8.12 -1.28 8.18
N ALA A 240 -8.25 -1.74 9.43
CA ALA A 240 -7.16 -1.76 10.41
C ALA A 240 -5.93 -2.53 9.95
N SER A 241 -6.10 -3.51 9.06
CA SER A 241 -5.01 -4.26 8.43
C SER A 241 -4.01 -3.36 7.69
N GLU A 242 -4.49 -2.34 7.00
CA GLU A 242 -3.63 -1.40 6.26
C GLU A 242 -2.83 -0.51 7.22
N PHE A 243 -3.49 -0.01 8.26
CA PHE A 243 -2.82 0.77 9.30
C PHE A 243 -1.75 -0.06 10.02
N MET A 244 -2.09 -1.30 10.41
CA MET A 244 -1.15 -2.23 11.05
C MET A 244 0.03 -2.56 10.15
N THR A 245 -0.21 -2.79 8.85
CA THR A 245 0.86 -3.09 7.88
C THR A 245 1.85 -1.93 7.78
N ASN A 246 1.37 -0.70 7.61
CA ASN A 246 2.24 0.47 7.47
C ASN A 246 3.05 0.76 8.74
N LEU A 247 2.40 0.71 9.91
CA LEU A 247 3.07 0.92 11.19
C LEU A 247 4.12 -0.16 11.47
N SER A 248 3.77 -1.42 11.24
CA SER A 248 4.66 -2.56 11.44
C SER A 248 5.87 -2.52 10.50
N SER A 249 5.66 -2.12 9.24
CA SER A 249 6.74 -2.03 8.25
C SER A 249 7.84 -1.07 8.69
N SER A 250 7.49 0.06 9.31
CA SER A 250 8.48 1.02 9.83
C SER A 250 9.35 0.41 10.94
N VAL A 251 8.74 -0.30 11.88
CA VAL A 251 9.43 -0.99 12.98
C VAL A 251 10.35 -2.08 12.44
N VAL A 252 9.83 -2.90 11.52
CA VAL A 252 10.57 -4.04 10.98
C VAL A 252 11.72 -3.59 10.09
N ASN A 253 11.54 -2.55 9.26
CA ASN A 253 12.63 -1.98 8.47
C ASN A 253 13.78 -1.47 9.36
N SER A 254 13.46 -0.84 10.49
CA SER A 254 14.48 -0.44 11.47
C SER A 254 15.23 -1.64 12.05
N LEU A 255 14.52 -2.73 12.32
CA LEU A 255 15.13 -3.98 12.80
C LEU A 255 16.05 -4.62 11.74
N TYR A 256 15.65 -4.64 10.48
CA TYR A 256 16.51 -5.12 9.39
C TYR A 256 17.81 -4.33 9.34
N ASN A 257 17.71 -2.99 9.37
CA ASN A 257 18.88 -2.12 9.33
C ASN A 257 19.81 -2.35 10.55
N LEU A 258 19.25 -2.51 11.76
CA LEU A 258 20.03 -2.80 12.97
C LEU A 258 20.75 -4.17 12.88
N GLN A 259 20.07 -5.20 12.41
CA GLN A 259 20.67 -6.53 12.28
C GLN A 259 21.72 -6.56 11.16
N LEU A 260 21.46 -5.91 10.04
CA LEU A 260 22.40 -5.83 8.92
C LEU A 260 23.64 -5.03 9.29
N MET A 261 23.50 -3.93 10.05
CA MET A 261 24.63 -3.16 10.56
C MET A 261 25.54 -4.03 11.45
N LYS A 262 24.95 -4.90 12.28
CA LYS A 262 25.71 -5.82 13.16
C LYS A 262 26.42 -6.94 12.41
N VAL A 263 25.78 -7.51 11.35
CA VAL A 263 26.25 -8.74 10.70
C VAL A 263 27.08 -8.45 9.45
N ALA A 264 26.76 -7.40 8.70
CA ALA A 264 27.36 -7.06 7.40
C ALA A 264 27.78 -5.58 7.28
N GLY A 265 27.71 -4.81 8.38
CA GLY A 265 28.10 -3.40 8.39
C GLY A 265 27.30 -2.52 7.44
N GLU A 266 27.92 -1.42 6.99
CA GLU A 266 27.29 -0.44 6.09
C GLU A 266 26.90 -1.06 4.74
N ASN A 267 27.68 -1.99 4.22
CA ASN A 267 27.39 -2.70 2.98
C ASN A 267 26.09 -3.50 3.09
N GLY A 268 25.80 -4.10 4.25
CA GLY A 268 24.53 -4.81 4.48
C GLY A 268 23.33 -3.88 4.41
N VAL A 269 23.41 -2.71 5.02
CA VAL A 269 22.33 -1.70 5.01
C VAL A 269 22.13 -1.14 3.60
N ALA A 270 23.20 -0.85 2.87
CA ALA A 270 23.14 -0.36 1.49
C ALA A 270 22.53 -1.41 0.53
N ALA A 271 22.91 -2.68 0.70
CA ALA A 271 22.34 -3.79 -0.06
C ALA A 271 20.82 -3.91 0.19
N TYR A 272 20.40 -3.82 1.46
CA TYR A 272 18.98 -3.87 1.83
C TYR A 272 18.17 -2.71 1.23
N GLY A 273 18.72 -1.50 1.25
CA GLY A 273 18.09 -0.35 0.59
C GLY A 273 17.79 -0.63 -0.89
N SER A 274 18.78 -1.17 -1.62
CA SER A 274 18.63 -1.55 -3.03
C SER A 274 17.56 -2.63 -3.23
N ILE A 275 17.52 -3.62 -2.33
CA ILE A 275 16.50 -4.69 -2.35
C ILE A 275 15.10 -4.10 -2.12
N MET A 276 14.95 -3.17 -1.20
CA MET A 276 13.67 -2.55 -0.89
C MET A 276 13.10 -1.74 -2.07
N TYR A 277 13.93 -0.97 -2.78
CA TYR A 277 13.46 -0.25 -3.97
C TYR A 277 12.88 -1.18 -5.03
N ALA A 278 13.57 -2.28 -5.32
CA ALA A 278 13.06 -3.27 -6.27
C ALA A 278 11.80 -4.00 -5.70
N ASN A 279 11.81 -4.37 -4.43
CA ASN A 279 10.69 -5.03 -3.78
C ASN A 279 9.40 -4.22 -3.85
N PHE A 280 9.45 -2.90 -3.62
CA PHE A 280 8.26 -2.03 -3.70
C PHE A 280 7.58 -2.08 -5.06
N ILE A 281 8.35 -2.14 -6.15
CA ILE A 281 7.81 -2.21 -7.52
C ILE A 281 7.12 -3.57 -7.75
N PHE A 282 7.73 -4.67 -7.33
CA PHE A 282 7.18 -6.00 -7.55
C PHE A 282 5.97 -6.30 -6.68
N ILE A 283 6.02 -5.93 -5.40
CA ILE A 283 4.91 -6.16 -4.47
C ILE A 283 3.67 -5.31 -4.83
N ALA A 284 3.87 -4.18 -5.52
CA ALA A 284 2.81 -3.31 -6.01
C ALA A 284 1.82 -4.05 -6.93
N ILE A 285 2.27 -5.11 -7.62
CA ILE A 285 1.40 -5.95 -8.46
C ILE A 285 0.35 -6.66 -7.60
N PHE A 286 0.76 -7.26 -6.48
CA PHE A 286 -0.16 -7.96 -5.58
C PHE A 286 -1.08 -7.00 -4.83
N ILE A 287 -0.56 -5.85 -4.39
CA ILE A 287 -1.34 -4.80 -3.74
C ILE A 287 -2.38 -4.23 -4.71
N GLY A 288 -1.96 -3.88 -5.93
CA GLY A 288 -2.85 -3.36 -6.97
C GLY A 288 -3.94 -4.34 -7.37
N TYR A 289 -3.60 -5.65 -7.46
CA TYR A 289 -4.58 -6.70 -7.68
C TYR A 289 -5.60 -6.76 -6.53
N SER A 290 -5.13 -6.71 -5.30
CA SER A 290 -5.97 -6.78 -4.10
C SER A 290 -6.94 -5.60 -4.02
N ILE A 291 -6.45 -4.36 -4.24
CA ILE A 291 -7.28 -3.15 -4.30
C ILE A 291 -8.29 -3.25 -5.44
N GLY A 292 -7.86 -3.74 -6.61
CA GLY A 292 -8.72 -3.86 -7.79
C GLY A 292 -9.81 -4.92 -7.66
N SER A 293 -9.54 -6.02 -6.97
CA SER A 293 -10.49 -7.14 -6.83
C SER A 293 -11.41 -7.03 -5.60
N ALA A 294 -11.00 -6.32 -4.55
CA ALA A 294 -11.75 -6.23 -3.30
C ALA A 294 -13.20 -5.72 -3.47
N PRO A 295 -13.49 -4.64 -4.23
CA PRO A 295 -14.87 -4.19 -4.41
C PRO A 295 -15.76 -5.17 -5.16
N ILE A 296 -15.19 -6.02 -6.05
CA ILE A 296 -15.94 -7.09 -6.73
C ILE A 296 -16.38 -8.13 -5.69
N VAL A 297 -15.47 -8.57 -4.83
CA VAL A 297 -15.76 -9.53 -3.75
C VAL A 297 -16.80 -8.95 -2.79
N SER A 298 -16.62 -7.69 -2.37
CA SER A 298 -17.54 -6.99 -1.46
C SER A 298 -18.95 -6.87 -2.05
N TYR A 299 -19.06 -6.51 -3.33
CA TYR A 299 -20.35 -6.39 -4.03
C TYR A 299 -21.09 -7.72 -4.05
N HIS A 300 -20.43 -8.79 -4.51
CA HIS A 300 -21.06 -10.11 -4.58
C HIS A 300 -21.37 -10.70 -3.20
N TYR A 301 -20.58 -10.36 -2.19
CA TYR A 301 -20.89 -10.68 -0.80
C TYR A 301 -22.18 -10.00 -0.35
N GLY A 302 -22.33 -8.70 -0.61
CA GLY A 302 -23.55 -7.96 -0.28
C GLY A 302 -24.78 -8.44 -1.06
N ALA A 303 -24.58 -8.84 -2.32
CA ALA A 303 -25.65 -9.39 -3.17
C ALA A 303 -26.02 -10.86 -2.84
N GLY A 304 -25.33 -11.52 -1.90
CA GLY A 304 -25.54 -12.93 -1.59
C GLY A 304 -25.14 -13.89 -2.72
N ASN A 305 -24.37 -13.41 -3.71
CA ASN A 305 -23.96 -14.22 -4.88
C ASN A 305 -22.77 -15.11 -4.55
N HIS A 306 -23.03 -16.20 -3.83
CA HIS A 306 -22.00 -17.15 -3.42
C HIS A 306 -21.32 -17.86 -4.58
N SER A 307 -22.00 -18.01 -5.73
CA SER A 307 -21.40 -18.61 -6.93
C SER A 307 -20.25 -17.76 -7.44
N GLU A 308 -20.46 -16.44 -7.54
CA GLU A 308 -19.44 -15.53 -8.02
C GLU A 308 -18.33 -15.32 -6.97
N LEU A 309 -18.64 -15.36 -5.66
CA LEU A 309 -17.62 -15.37 -4.62
C LEU A 309 -16.67 -16.56 -4.76
N LYS A 310 -17.20 -17.77 -5.02
CA LYS A 310 -16.39 -18.97 -5.28
C LYS A 310 -15.55 -18.81 -6.54
N ASN A 311 -16.13 -18.26 -7.60
CA ASN A 311 -15.47 -18.00 -8.86
C ASN A 311 -14.28 -17.03 -8.65
N MET A 312 -14.53 -15.89 -7.99
CA MET A 312 -13.53 -14.87 -7.70
C MET A 312 -12.39 -15.43 -6.83
N PHE A 313 -12.72 -16.14 -5.75
CA PHE A 313 -11.74 -16.75 -4.86
C PHE A 313 -10.79 -17.70 -5.59
N LYS A 314 -11.35 -18.66 -6.37
CA LYS A 314 -10.56 -19.62 -7.13
C LYS A 314 -9.67 -18.96 -8.19
N LYS A 315 -10.23 -18.00 -8.95
CA LYS A 315 -9.50 -17.31 -10.00
C LYS A 315 -8.39 -16.43 -9.43
N SER A 316 -8.65 -15.73 -8.33
CA SER A 316 -7.67 -14.89 -7.66
C SER A 316 -6.48 -15.71 -7.15
N LEU A 317 -6.72 -16.81 -6.45
CA LEU A 317 -5.64 -17.67 -5.96
C LEU A 317 -4.78 -18.23 -7.10
N ARG A 318 -5.39 -18.63 -8.23
CA ARG A 318 -4.65 -19.10 -9.42
C ARG A 318 -3.81 -17.99 -10.05
N LEU A 319 -4.38 -16.80 -10.24
CA LEU A 319 -3.67 -15.65 -10.82
C LEU A 319 -2.50 -15.23 -9.94
N ILE A 320 -2.71 -15.15 -8.62
CA ILE A 320 -1.67 -14.80 -7.65
C ILE A 320 -0.55 -15.82 -7.66
N GLY A 321 -0.87 -17.11 -7.70
CA GLY A 321 0.13 -18.17 -7.80
C GLY A 321 0.94 -18.10 -9.09
N LEU A 322 0.26 -17.90 -10.24
CA LEU A 322 0.93 -17.74 -11.53
C LEU A 322 1.82 -16.50 -11.56
N TRP A 323 1.35 -15.37 -11.04
CA TRP A 323 2.15 -14.14 -10.97
C TRP A 323 3.30 -14.27 -9.97
N GLY A 324 3.08 -14.95 -8.85
CA GLY A 324 4.13 -15.23 -7.87
C GLY A 324 5.29 -16.03 -8.50
N ILE A 325 4.96 -17.10 -9.22
CA ILE A 325 5.97 -17.90 -9.96
C ILE A 325 6.63 -17.03 -11.04
N GLY A 326 5.84 -16.31 -11.84
CA GLY A 326 6.36 -15.46 -12.90
C GLY A 326 7.29 -14.36 -12.37
N LEU A 327 6.90 -13.67 -11.29
CA LEU A 327 7.73 -12.64 -10.65
C LEU A 327 8.99 -13.22 -10.03
N PHE A 328 8.90 -14.38 -9.38
CA PHE A 328 10.07 -15.07 -8.85
C PHE A 328 11.06 -15.42 -9.97
N MET A 329 10.60 -16.06 -11.04
CA MET A 329 11.46 -16.42 -12.19
C MET A 329 12.07 -15.16 -12.84
N PHE A 330 11.25 -14.15 -13.09
CA PHE A 330 11.70 -12.88 -13.66
C PHE A 330 12.74 -12.20 -12.76
N SER A 331 12.48 -12.13 -11.47
CA SER A 331 13.39 -11.51 -10.50
C SER A 331 14.75 -12.21 -10.44
N GLN A 332 14.79 -13.54 -10.53
CA GLN A 332 16.05 -14.29 -10.57
C GLN A 332 16.91 -13.96 -11.81
N VAL A 333 16.27 -13.75 -12.97
CA VAL A 333 16.95 -13.36 -14.21
C VAL A 333 17.52 -11.93 -14.11
N ILE A 334 16.75 -10.99 -13.56
CA ILE A 334 17.15 -9.58 -13.51
C ILE A 334 17.98 -9.21 -12.28
N THR A 335 18.28 -10.15 -11.37
CA THR A 335 19.06 -9.90 -10.16
C THR A 335 20.40 -9.23 -10.46
N THR A 336 21.16 -9.75 -11.43
CA THR A 336 22.46 -9.21 -11.80
C THR A 336 22.38 -7.81 -12.40
N PRO A 337 21.54 -7.52 -13.43
CA PRO A 337 21.39 -6.14 -13.92
C PRO A 337 20.83 -5.17 -12.87
N LEU A 338 19.92 -5.61 -11.98
CA LEU A 338 19.45 -4.75 -10.89
C LEU A 338 20.56 -4.41 -9.90
N ALA A 339 21.32 -5.39 -9.42
CA ALA A 339 22.45 -5.14 -8.54
C ALA A 339 23.48 -4.22 -9.19
N LYS A 340 23.77 -4.41 -10.49
CA LYS A 340 24.68 -3.52 -11.23
C LYS A 340 24.15 -2.09 -11.33
N LEU A 341 22.84 -1.91 -11.50
CA LEU A 341 22.20 -0.60 -11.60
C LEU A 341 22.34 0.20 -10.29
N PHE A 342 22.16 -0.47 -9.14
CA PHE A 342 22.14 0.21 -7.84
C PHE A 342 23.56 0.37 -7.23
N VAL A 343 24.39 -0.68 -7.35
CA VAL A 343 25.64 -0.79 -6.60
C VAL A 343 26.81 -1.29 -7.44
N GLY A 344 26.77 -1.15 -8.76
CA GLY A 344 27.79 -1.63 -9.68
C GLY A 344 29.17 -0.95 -9.56
N TYR A 345 29.27 0.09 -8.73
CA TYR A 345 30.51 0.83 -8.46
C TYR A 345 31.42 0.15 -7.41
N ASP A 346 30.89 -0.78 -6.63
CA ASP A 346 31.61 -1.52 -5.59
C ASP A 346 31.39 -3.02 -5.74
N ALA A 347 32.49 -3.78 -5.92
CA ALA A 347 32.43 -5.21 -6.24
C ALA A 347 31.93 -6.06 -5.06
N GLU A 348 32.30 -5.72 -3.83
CA GLU A 348 31.88 -6.45 -2.62
C GLU A 348 30.39 -6.22 -2.35
N LEU A 349 29.96 -4.96 -2.37
CA LEU A 349 28.57 -4.58 -2.21
C LEU A 349 27.68 -5.14 -3.33
N PHE A 350 28.20 -5.20 -4.55
CA PHE A 350 27.49 -5.80 -5.69
C PHE A 350 27.20 -7.29 -5.46
N GLU A 351 28.21 -8.07 -5.03
CA GLU A 351 28.02 -9.50 -4.77
C GLU A 351 27.08 -9.73 -3.59
N LEU A 352 27.22 -8.95 -2.50
CA LEU A 352 26.31 -9.01 -1.36
C LEU A 352 24.86 -8.70 -1.75
N THR A 353 24.66 -7.64 -2.54
CA THR A 353 23.34 -7.22 -3.02
C THR A 353 22.73 -8.25 -3.96
N ARG A 354 23.52 -8.76 -4.93
CA ARG A 354 23.09 -9.80 -5.86
C ARG A 354 22.65 -11.07 -5.14
N HIS A 355 23.42 -11.49 -4.15
CA HIS A 355 23.11 -12.64 -3.31
C HIS A 355 21.83 -12.40 -2.49
N GLY A 356 21.72 -11.23 -1.86
CA GLY A 356 20.55 -10.82 -1.10
C GLY A 356 19.27 -10.81 -1.94
N PHE A 357 19.30 -10.26 -3.17
CA PHE A 357 18.18 -10.30 -4.10
C PHE A 357 17.68 -11.73 -4.37
N ARG A 358 18.60 -12.66 -4.64
CA ARG A 358 18.23 -14.05 -4.96
C ARG A 358 17.47 -14.72 -3.83
N ILE A 359 17.88 -14.50 -2.59
CA ILE A 359 17.24 -15.11 -1.42
C ILE A 359 15.93 -14.37 -1.09
N TYR A 360 15.97 -13.03 -1.05
CA TYR A 360 14.83 -12.22 -0.66
C TYR A 360 13.63 -12.41 -1.58
N PHE A 361 13.87 -12.49 -2.90
CA PHE A 361 12.81 -12.60 -3.90
C PHE A 361 12.13 -13.99 -3.97
N ILE A 362 12.62 -14.99 -3.24
CA ILE A 362 11.89 -16.25 -3.02
C ILE A 362 10.52 -15.96 -2.36
N SER A 363 10.45 -14.91 -1.55
CA SER A 363 9.22 -14.48 -0.89
C SER A 363 8.07 -14.18 -1.86
N PHE A 364 8.34 -13.81 -3.13
CA PHE A 364 7.29 -13.54 -4.13
C PHE A 364 6.42 -14.75 -4.44
N LEU A 365 6.91 -15.96 -4.22
CA LEU A 365 6.10 -17.17 -4.35
C LEU A 365 4.93 -17.22 -3.36
N VAL A 366 5.05 -16.49 -2.25
CA VAL A 366 4.13 -16.59 -1.09
C VAL A 366 3.43 -15.28 -0.78
N ASN A 367 4.12 -14.13 -0.90
CA ASN A 367 3.64 -12.80 -0.52
C ASN A 367 2.22 -12.50 -1.03
N GLY A 368 1.97 -12.82 -2.30
CA GLY A 368 0.71 -12.51 -2.95
C GLY A 368 -0.49 -13.17 -2.27
N PHE A 369 -0.34 -14.40 -1.77
CA PHE A 369 -1.43 -15.12 -1.09
C PHE A 369 -1.81 -14.46 0.22
N ASN A 370 -0.84 -13.98 1.00
CA ASN A 370 -1.08 -13.33 2.27
C ASN A 370 -1.65 -11.92 2.10
N ILE A 371 -1.13 -11.14 1.13
CA ILE A 371 -1.67 -9.82 0.78
C ILE A 371 -3.12 -9.94 0.34
N TYR A 372 -3.40 -10.86 -0.59
CA TYR A 372 -4.75 -11.12 -1.04
C TYR A 372 -5.64 -11.65 0.07
N GLY A 373 -5.14 -12.54 0.92
CA GLY A 373 -5.88 -13.11 2.04
C GLY A 373 -6.39 -12.04 3.00
N SER A 374 -5.52 -11.10 3.39
CA SER A 374 -5.92 -9.95 4.19
C SER A 374 -6.98 -9.11 3.48
N ALA A 375 -6.74 -8.71 2.23
CA ALA A 375 -7.66 -7.91 1.43
C ALA A 375 -9.00 -8.62 1.18
N PHE A 376 -8.99 -9.93 0.99
CA PHE A 376 -10.20 -10.74 0.81
C PHE A 376 -11.08 -10.73 2.05
N PHE A 377 -10.50 -10.86 3.26
CA PHE A 377 -11.27 -10.76 4.49
C PHE A 377 -11.75 -9.33 4.77
N THR A 378 -10.98 -8.31 4.41
CA THR A 378 -11.46 -6.91 4.39
C THR A 378 -12.67 -6.77 3.47
N ALA A 379 -12.62 -7.34 2.27
CA ALA A 379 -13.72 -7.31 1.30
C ALA A 379 -14.98 -8.05 1.80
N LEU A 380 -14.82 -9.08 2.63
CA LEU A 380 -15.92 -9.78 3.32
C LEU A 380 -16.38 -9.05 4.60
N ASN A 381 -15.92 -7.83 4.85
CA ASN A 381 -16.19 -7.07 6.07
C ASN A 381 -15.77 -7.80 7.37
N ASN A 382 -14.71 -8.59 7.31
CA ASN A 382 -14.11 -9.26 8.46
C ASN A 382 -12.74 -8.66 8.78
N GLY A 383 -12.75 -7.43 9.27
CA GLY A 383 -11.54 -6.67 9.59
C GLY A 383 -10.66 -7.32 10.65
N MET A 384 -11.25 -8.08 11.58
CA MET A 384 -10.48 -8.76 12.63
C MET A 384 -9.52 -9.81 12.05
N ILE A 385 -10.00 -10.66 11.14
CA ILE A 385 -9.14 -11.66 10.49
C ILE A 385 -8.13 -10.98 9.57
N SER A 386 -8.57 -9.97 8.82
CA SER A 386 -7.67 -9.19 7.98
C SER A 386 -6.53 -8.55 8.78
N ALA A 387 -6.86 -7.88 9.88
CA ALA A 387 -5.87 -7.29 10.79
C ALA A 387 -4.96 -8.35 11.42
N ALA A 388 -5.50 -9.51 11.80
CA ALA A 388 -4.71 -10.62 12.34
C ALA A 388 -3.68 -11.13 11.32
N ILE A 389 -4.08 -11.35 10.05
CA ILE A 389 -3.15 -11.75 8.98
C ILE A 389 -2.05 -10.70 8.82
N SER A 390 -2.41 -9.41 8.74
CA SER A 390 -1.45 -8.33 8.58
C SER A 390 -0.49 -8.22 9.76
N PHE A 391 -0.99 -8.31 10.99
CA PHE A 391 -0.18 -8.26 12.20
C PHE A 391 0.81 -9.43 12.28
N LEU A 392 0.33 -10.65 12.08
CA LEU A 392 1.16 -11.86 12.10
C LEU A 392 2.24 -11.78 11.03
N ARG A 393 1.86 -11.35 9.81
CA ARG A 393 2.75 -11.24 8.66
C ARG A 393 3.84 -10.20 8.85
N THR A 394 3.43 -8.95 9.09
CA THR A 394 4.33 -7.79 9.01
C THR A 394 5.03 -7.47 10.33
N LEU A 395 4.48 -7.87 11.46
CA LEU A 395 5.11 -7.61 12.75
C LEU A 395 5.65 -8.90 13.39
N LEU A 396 4.77 -9.80 13.81
CA LEU A 396 5.17 -10.91 14.68
C LEU A 396 6.17 -11.86 14.02
N PHE A 397 5.81 -12.46 12.88
CA PHE A 397 6.68 -13.47 12.26
C PHE A 397 7.91 -12.82 11.61
N GLN A 398 7.77 -11.62 11.06
CA GLN A 398 8.91 -10.95 10.43
C GLN A 398 9.94 -10.45 11.47
N MET A 399 9.48 -9.87 12.60
CA MET A 399 10.36 -9.54 13.73
C MET A 399 11.07 -10.79 14.27
N ALA A 400 10.31 -11.85 14.55
CA ALA A 400 10.87 -13.09 15.07
C ALA A 400 11.92 -13.67 14.11
N ALA A 401 11.61 -13.73 12.81
CA ALA A 401 12.55 -14.25 11.81
C ALA A 401 13.81 -13.40 11.68
N VAL A 402 13.71 -12.07 11.66
CA VAL A 402 14.87 -11.15 11.58
C VAL A 402 15.75 -11.21 12.82
N LEU A 403 15.20 -11.51 13.98
CA LEU A 403 15.98 -11.63 15.22
C LEU A 403 16.61 -13.01 15.40
N ILE A 404 15.90 -14.08 15.01
CA ILE A 404 16.32 -15.45 15.29
C ILE A 404 17.22 -16.02 14.18
N LEU A 405 16.83 -15.88 12.90
CA LEU A 405 17.55 -16.53 11.79
C LEU A 405 19.00 -16.07 11.62
N PRO A 406 19.36 -14.80 11.84
CA PRO A 406 20.77 -14.37 11.74
C PRO A 406 21.69 -15.06 12.74
N VAL A 407 21.17 -15.50 13.87
CA VAL A 407 21.97 -16.23 14.89
C VAL A 407 22.51 -17.55 14.33
N PHE A 408 21.76 -18.21 13.45
CA PHE A 408 22.12 -19.51 12.86
C PHE A 408 22.74 -19.39 11.46
N PHE A 409 22.29 -18.42 10.67
CA PHE A 409 22.61 -18.31 9.25
C PHE A 409 23.30 -17.00 8.86
N GLY A 410 23.67 -16.15 9.83
CA GLY A 410 24.29 -14.85 9.56
C GLY A 410 23.47 -13.98 8.61
N VAL A 411 24.11 -13.36 7.64
CA VAL A 411 23.45 -12.48 6.68
C VAL A 411 22.37 -13.19 5.84
N ASN A 412 22.56 -14.48 5.54
CA ASN A 412 21.57 -15.27 4.81
C ASN A 412 20.28 -15.45 5.63
N GLY A 413 20.39 -15.51 6.96
CA GLY A 413 19.26 -15.51 7.86
C GLY A 413 18.42 -14.23 7.75
N ILE A 414 19.07 -13.08 7.58
CA ILE A 414 18.37 -11.80 7.38
C ILE A 414 17.66 -11.77 6.04
N TRP A 415 18.32 -12.20 4.95
CA TRP A 415 17.70 -12.23 3.62
C TRP A 415 16.53 -13.20 3.52
N SER A 416 16.60 -14.34 4.21
CA SER A 416 15.54 -15.35 4.22
C SER A 416 14.40 -15.05 5.19
N ALA A 417 14.56 -14.09 6.08
CA ALA A 417 13.60 -13.79 7.17
C ALA A 417 12.19 -13.46 6.61
N VAL A 418 12.12 -12.67 5.54
CA VAL A 418 10.83 -12.35 4.89
C VAL A 418 10.16 -13.61 4.35
N THR A 419 10.89 -14.49 3.69
CA THR A 419 10.34 -15.74 3.12
C THR A 419 9.79 -16.66 4.22
N VAL A 420 10.54 -16.82 5.31
CA VAL A 420 10.10 -17.64 6.47
C VAL A 420 8.86 -17.05 7.11
N ALA A 421 8.84 -15.72 7.33
CA ALA A 421 7.68 -15.03 7.89
C ALA A 421 6.43 -15.18 7.01
N GLU A 422 6.59 -15.04 5.69
CA GLU A 422 5.49 -15.19 4.73
C GLU A 422 4.98 -16.64 4.67
N LEU A 423 5.86 -17.64 4.78
CA LEU A 423 5.47 -19.05 4.86
C LEU A 423 4.68 -19.33 6.14
N CYS A 424 5.13 -18.87 7.30
CA CYS A 424 4.39 -19.01 8.56
C CYS A 424 3.00 -18.36 8.46
N THR A 425 2.95 -17.15 7.85
CA THR A 425 1.68 -16.45 7.62
C THR A 425 0.78 -17.21 6.66
N LEU A 426 1.33 -17.82 5.60
CA LEU A 426 0.55 -18.60 4.63
C LEU A 426 -0.22 -19.74 5.32
N PHE A 427 0.41 -20.46 6.24
CA PHE A 427 -0.29 -21.50 7.02
C PHE A 427 -1.47 -20.92 7.81
N MET A 428 -1.28 -19.76 8.44
CA MET A 428 -2.35 -19.07 9.17
C MET A 428 -3.45 -18.56 8.23
N THR A 429 -3.08 -17.97 7.09
CA THR A 429 -4.03 -17.51 6.07
C THR A 429 -4.86 -18.67 5.52
N ALA A 430 -4.22 -19.80 5.22
CA ALA A 430 -4.91 -21.01 4.78
C ALA A 430 -5.87 -21.56 5.86
N ALA A 431 -5.44 -21.57 7.12
CA ALA A 431 -6.28 -21.96 8.24
C ALA A 431 -7.52 -21.06 8.36
N PHE A 432 -7.36 -19.74 8.22
CA PHE A 432 -8.49 -18.80 8.21
C PHE A 432 -9.42 -19.05 7.02
N PHE A 433 -8.89 -19.29 5.82
CA PHE A 433 -9.71 -19.64 4.67
C PHE A 433 -10.51 -20.91 4.91
N ILE A 434 -9.91 -21.95 5.46
CA ILE A 434 -10.61 -23.21 5.74
C ILE A 434 -11.68 -23.01 6.82
N ARG A 435 -11.36 -22.31 7.91
CA ARG A 435 -12.28 -22.08 9.04
C ARG A 435 -13.50 -21.25 8.66
N GLN A 436 -13.31 -20.22 7.84
CA GLN A 436 -14.35 -19.26 7.47
C GLN A 436 -15.19 -19.67 6.24
N ARG A 437 -14.82 -20.75 5.56
CA ARG A 437 -15.49 -21.20 4.30
C ARG A 437 -16.98 -21.46 4.46
N LYS A 438 -17.40 -21.97 5.60
CA LYS A 438 -18.81 -22.25 5.89
C LYS A 438 -19.62 -20.98 6.12
N LYS A 439 -19.02 -19.97 6.76
CA LYS A 439 -19.66 -18.70 7.08
C LYS A 439 -19.91 -17.85 5.84
N TYR A 440 -18.94 -17.80 4.93
CA TYR A 440 -18.98 -16.89 3.77
C TYR A 440 -19.26 -17.60 2.44
N HIS A 441 -19.33 -18.92 2.41
CA HIS A 441 -19.69 -19.75 1.26
C HIS A 441 -18.82 -19.55 0.00
N TYR A 442 -17.57 -19.09 0.11
CA TYR A 442 -16.63 -18.90 -1.02
C TYR A 442 -15.85 -20.15 -1.42
N MET A 443 -16.01 -21.28 -0.69
CA MET A 443 -15.44 -22.57 -1.03
C MET A 443 -16.53 -23.66 -0.99
N SER A 444 -16.39 -24.68 -1.84
CA SER A 444 -17.25 -25.87 -1.77
C SER A 444 -16.98 -26.63 -0.48
N VAL A 445 -17.99 -26.86 0.30
CA VAL A 445 -17.91 -27.81 1.42
C VAL A 445 -18.05 -29.19 0.81
N THR A 446 -16.95 -29.91 0.62
CA THR A 446 -17.03 -31.35 0.30
C THR A 446 -17.65 -32.01 1.52
N SER A 447 -18.93 -32.40 1.43
CA SER A 447 -19.53 -33.29 2.38
C SER A 447 -18.80 -34.64 2.24
N ILE A 448 -17.89 -34.94 3.15
CA ILE A 448 -17.45 -36.33 3.34
C ILE A 448 -18.71 -37.00 3.83
N ARG A 449 -19.49 -37.66 2.94
CA ARG A 449 -20.49 -38.63 3.31
C ARG A 449 -19.67 -39.77 3.86
N TYR A 450 -19.68 -39.94 5.18
CA TYR A 450 -19.38 -41.22 5.79
C TYR A 450 -20.53 -42.14 5.37
N SER A 451 -20.26 -42.99 4.37
CA SER A 451 -21.08 -44.16 4.09
C SER A 451 -20.75 -45.25 5.08
#